data_3369fd3fa596a3d7d744152e0a600be3
#
_entry.id   3369fd3fa596a3d7d744152e0a600be3
#
_cell.length_a   1.000
_cell.length_b   1.000
_cell.length_c   1.000
_cell.angle_alpha   90.00
_cell.angle_beta   90.00
_cell.angle_gamma   90.00
#
_symmetry.space_group_name_H-M   'P 1'
#
loop_
_entity.id
_entity.type
_entity.pdbx_description
1 polymer ?
#
loop_
_entity_poly.entity_id
_entity_poly.type
_entity_poly.pdbx_seq_one_letter_code
_entity_poly.pdbx_strand_id
1 'polypeptide(L)' 'MLNLLKINLNVEEKMDREVLLKMDSHILVSMVNMKLRDFYSNLDSYCEDMDISRHMIEEKLESAGYKYHSDLNQFK' A
#
# COMPACT_ATOMS: atom_id res chain seq x y z
N MET A 1 -12.34 26.33 -6.55
CA MET A 1 -11.58 26.43 -5.31
C MET A 1 -11.77 25.24 -4.42
N LEU A 2 -12.99 24.97 -4.01
CA LEU A 2 -13.26 23.81 -3.18
C LEU A 2 -12.86 22.49 -3.84
N ASN A 3 -13.08 22.42 -5.15
CA ASN A 3 -12.72 21.21 -5.89
C ASN A 3 -11.23 20.94 -5.90
N LEU A 4 -10.44 22.01 -5.97
CA LEU A 4 -8.99 21.86 -5.95
C LEU A 4 -8.51 21.32 -4.61
N LEU A 5 -9.11 21.77 -3.53
CA LEU A 5 -8.75 21.27 -2.21
C LEU A 5 -9.10 19.79 -2.07
N LYS A 6 -10.26 19.39 -2.59
CA LYS A 6 -10.66 17.99 -2.56
C LYS A 6 -9.71 17.12 -3.36
N ILE A 7 -9.32 17.60 -4.53
CA ILE A 7 -8.39 16.86 -5.38
C ILE A 7 -7.05 16.71 -4.67
N ASN A 8 -6.57 17.75 -4.03
CA ASN A 8 -5.30 17.69 -3.32
C ASN A 8 -5.36 16.70 -2.16
N LEU A 9 -6.45 16.70 -1.41
CA LEU A 9 -6.62 15.77 -0.31
C LEU A 9 -6.63 14.33 -0.80
N ASN A 10 -7.31 14.06 -1.92
CA ASN A 10 -7.34 12.72 -2.49
C ASN A 10 -5.95 12.26 -2.91
N VAL A 11 -5.18 13.15 -3.51
CA VAL A 11 -3.82 12.82 -3.91
C VAL A 11 -2.95 12.54 -2.69
N GLU A 12 -3.13 13.29 -1.62
CA GLU A 12 -2.36 13.09 -0.40
C GLU A 12 -2.76 11.79 0.30
N GLU A 13 -4.06 11.46 0.30
CA GLU A 13 -4.54 10.26 0.95
C GLU A 13 -4.22 9.00 0.18
N LYS A 14 -4.28 9.08 -1.14
CA LYS A 14 -4.02 7.94 -2.01
C LYS A 14 -2.74 8.19 -2.78
N MET A 15 -1.66 7.60 -2.30
CA MET A 15 -0.42 7.65 -3.04
C MET A 15 -0.62 7.00 -4.40
N ASP A 16 -0.06 7.63 -5.42
CA ASP A 16 0.00 7.05 -6.74
C ASP A 16 0.75 5.71 -6.66
N ARG A 17 0.25 4.71 -7.36
CA ARG A 17 0.90 3.39 -7.39
C ARG A 17 2.34 3.46 -7.88
N GLU A 18 2.66 4.40 -8.76
CA GLU A 18 4.03 4.57 -9.22
C GLU A 18 4.93 5.01 -8.07
N VAL A 19 4.44 5.88 -7.21
CA VAL A 19 5.18 6.33 -6.03
C VAL A 19 5.41 5.16 -5.10
N LEU A 20 4.37 4.36 -4.87
CA LEU A 20 4.48 3.18 -4.01
C LEU A 20 5.54 2.20 -4.53
N LEU A 21 5.51 1.95 -5.83
CA LEU A 21 6.41 0.97 -6.43
C LEU A 21 7.85 1.47 -6.52
N LYS A 22 8.07 2.77 -6.39
CA LYS A 22 9.40 3.35 -6.39
C LYS A 22 9.96 3.59 -4.99
N MET A 23 9.15 3.43 -3.97
CA MET A 23 9.58 3.63 -2.60
C MET A 23 10.61 2.57 -2.19
N ASP A 24 11.47 2.94 -1.25
CA ASP A 24 12.31 1.96 -0.59
C ASP A 24 11.44 0.87 0.02
N SER A 25 11.81 -0.38 -0.22
CA SER A 25 10.98 -1.52 0.21
C SER A 25 10.81 -1.61 1.72
N HIS A 26 11.83 -1.22 2.48
CA HIS A 26 11.75 -1.26 3.94
C HIS A 26 10.79 -0.19 4.47
N ILE A 27 10.75 0.96 3.82
CA ILE A 27 9.80 2.01 4.17
C ILE A 27 8.41 1.59 3.73
N LEU A 28 8.29 1.04 2.53
CA LEU A 28 7.01 0.60 1.98
C LEU A 28 6.38 -0.49 2.85
N VAL A 29 7.14 -1.48 3.28
CA VAL A 29 6.59 -2.56 4.09
C VAL A 29 6.05 -2.03 5.42
N SER A 30 6.72 -1.09 6.03
CA SER A 30 6.25 -0.48 7.27
C SER A 30 4.93 0.25 7.07
N MET A 31 4.82 0.99 5.97
CA MET A 31 3.60 1.73 5.65
C MET A 31 2.45 0.78 5.34
N VAL A 32 2.71 -0.23 4.52
CA VAL A 32 1.67 -1.20 4.16
C VAL A 32 1.18 -1.95 5.39
N ASN A 33 2.10 -2.42 6.24
CA ASN A 33 1.72 -3.14 7.45
C ASN A 33 0.89 -2.27 8.40
N MET A 34 1.21 -0.99 8.49
CA MET A 34 0.42 -0.08 9.30
C MET A 34 -1.01 0.03 8.76
N LYS A 35 -1.15 0.16 7.45
CA LYS A 35 -2.47 0.24 6.81
C LYS A 35 -3.25 -1.04 6.99
N LEU A 36 -2.61 -2.19 6.83
CA LEU A 36 -3.26 -3.48 7.04
C LEU A 36 -3.72 -3.64 8.48
N ARG A 37 -2.90 -3.21 9.44
CA ARG A 37 -3.25 -3.31 10.84
C ARG A 37 -4.43 -2.41 11.21
N ASP A 38 -4.44 -1.19 10.69
CA ASP A 38 -5.37 -0.16 11.16
C ASP A 38 -6.62 -0.01 10.31
N PHE A 39 -6.55 -0.29 8.99
CA PHE A 39 -7.62 0.08 8.08
C PHE A 39 -8.13 -1.02 7.17
N TYR A 40 -7.37 -2.06 6.90
CA TYR A 40 -7.75 -3.09 5.95
C TYR A 40 -7.63 -4.47 6.56
N SER A 41 -8.61 -5.30 6.32
CA SER A 41 -8.63 -6.66 6.90
C SER A 41 -7.77 -7.64 6.11
N ASN A 42 -7.38 -7.29 4.89
CA ASN A 42 -6.52 -8.15 4.07
C ASN A 42 -5.83 -7.32 2.99
N LEU A 43 -4.85 -7.96 2.34
CA LEU A 43 -4.05 -7.29 1.31
C LEU A 43 -4.87 -6.94 0.08
N ASP A 44 -5.81 -7.78 -0.31
CA ASP A 44 -6.64 -7.52 -1.49
C ASP A 44 -7.43 -6.23 -1.32
N SER A 45 -8.00 -6.00 -0.14
CA SER A 45 -8.77 -4.78 0.13
C SER A 45 -7.88 -3.55 0.03
N TYR A 46 -6.67 -3.63 0.56
CA TYR A 46 -5.73 -2.52 0.47
C TYR A 46 -5.37 -2.22 -0.98
N CYS A 47 -5.03 -3.25 -1.73
CA CYS A 47 -4.63 -3.08 -3.13
C CYS A 47 -5.77 -2.56 -3.98
N GLU A 48 -6.99 -3.03 -3.72
CA GLU A 48 -8.17 -2.57 -4.45
C GLU A 48 -8.42 -1.09 -4.20
N ASP A 49 -8.35 -0.67 -2.95
CA ASP A 49 -8.57 0.73 -2.59
C ASP A 49 -7.49 1.65 -3.16
N MET A 50 -6.26 1.17 -3.20
CA MET A 50 -5.14 1.94 -3.73
C MET A 50 -4.99 1.82 -5.24
N ASP A 51 -5.83 1.03 -5.87
CA ASP A 51 -5.78 0.79 -7.32
C ASP A 51 -4.40 0.30 -7.75
N ILE A 52 -3.88 -0.67 -7.02
CA ILE A 52 -2.58 -1.27 -7.34
C ILE A 52 -2.72 -2.78 -7.43
N SER A 53 -1.97 -3.39 -8.34
CA SER A 53 -1.96 -4.84 -8.47
C SER A 53 -1.32 -5.48 -7.24
N ARG A 54 -2.01 -6.44 -6.63
CA ARG A 54 -1.47 -7.20 -5.52
C ARG A 54 -0.15 -7.89 -5.92
N HIS A 55 -0.12 -8.43 -7.13
CA HIS A 55 1.07 -9.11 -7.64
C HIS A 55 2.27 -8.17 -7.65
N MET A 56 2.06 -6.92 -8.06
CA MET A 56 3.16 -5.96 -8.15
C MET A 56 3.71 -5.59 -6.79
N ILE A 57 2.84 -5.38 -5.81
CA ILE A 57 3.32 -5.02 -4.48
C ILE A 57 3.97 -6.22 -3.78
N GLU A 58 3.43 -7.41 -3.98
CA GLU A 58 4.04 -8.62 -3.43
C GLU A 58 5.41 -8.87 -4.05
N GLU A 59 5.53 -8.73 -5.36
CA GLU A 59 6.80 -8.92 -6.05
C GLU A 59 7.86 -7.96 -5.54
N LYS A 60 7.47 -6.69 -5.37
CA LYS A 60 8.40 -5.70 -4.86
C LYS A 60 8.87 -6.00 -3.45
N LEU A 61 7.97 -6.36 -2.57
CA LEU A 61 8.32 -6.63 -1.18
C LEU A 61 9.02 -7.97 -1.03
N GLU A 62 8.66 -8.97 -1.83
CA GLU A 62 9.34 -10.25 -1.80
C GLU A 62 10.78 -10.15 -2.26
N SER A 63 11.07 -9.26 -3.21
CA SER A 63 12.44 -9.05 -3.65
C SER A 63 13.31 -8.48 -2.53
N ALA A 64 12.69 -7.88 -1.52
CA ALA A 64 13.40 -7.38 -0.34
C ALA A 64 13.33 -8.34 0.84
N GLY A 65 12.74 -9.52 0.66
CA GLY A 65 12.69 -10.55 1.69
C GLY A 65 11.42 -10.59 2.51
N TYR A 66 10.38 -9.87 2.11
CA TYR A 66 9.12 -9.83 2.87
C TYR A 66 8.02 -10.59 2.15
N LYS A 67 7.33 -11.46 2.86
CA LYS A 67 6.19 -12.19 2.32
C LYS A 67 4.93 -11.86 3.09
N TYR A 68 3.81 -11.81 2.40
CA TYR A 68 2.53 -11.58 3.04
C TYR A 68 2.04 -12.86 3.75
N HIS A 69 1.72 -12.72 5.02
CA HIS A 69 1.16 -13.79 5.83
C HIS A 69 -0.31 -13.47 6.10
N SER A 70 -1.19 -14.17 5.40
CA SER A 70 -2.62 -13.87 5.47
C SER A 70 -3.20 -14.12 6.86
N ASP A 71 -2.67 -15.07 7.61
CA ASP A 71 -3.11 -15.36 8.96
C ASP A 71 -2.82 -14.22 9.93
N LEU A 72 -1.76 -13.45 9.65
CA LEU A 72 -1.36 -12.31 10.46
C LEU A 72 -1.76 -10.98 9.83
N ASN A 73 -2.20 -11.01 8.57
CA ASN A 73 -2.49 -9.82 7.79
C ASN A 73 -1.29 -8.86 7.79
N GLN A 74 -0.13 -9.41 7.48
CA GLN A 74 1.12 -8.68 7.64
C GLN A 74 2.20 -9.25 6.74
N PHE A 75 3.05 -8.36 6.23
CA PHE A 75 4.29 -8.76 5.56
C PHE A 75 5.39 -8.97 6.61
N LYS A 76 6.12 -10.07 6.47
CA LYS A 76 7.22 -10.38 7.38
C LYS A 76 8.44 -10.87 6.64
#